data_5556678de0fce9485d06bea36ae8a3b0
#
_entry.id   5556678de0fce9485d06bea36ae8a3b0
#
_cell.length_a   1.000
_cell.length_b   1.000
_cell.length_c   1.000
_cell.angle_alpha   90.00
_cell.angle_beta   90.00
_cell.angle_gamma   90.00
#
_symmetry.space_group_name_H-M   'P 1'
#
loop_
_entity.id
_entity.type
_entity.pdbx_description
1 polymer ?
#
loop_
_entity_poly.entity_id
_entity_poly.type
_entity_poly.pdbx_seq_one_letter_code
_entity_poly.pdbx_strand_id
1 'polypeptide(L)'
;MSSVNKVILIGNLGRDPEIRYTQGGEPIANFSVATNEAWTDKSGQRQERTEWHRVEVFGKAAQVVRDYLSKGRQVYLEGSLRYDEWTDKDGNKRNTTKVRVSGPGSRVVLLGGRGEGGGGPRRGGADATDGPPPADDHPVTDDDVPF
;
A
#
# COMPACT_ATOMS: atom_id res chain seq x y z
N MET A 1 3.47 -29.68 10.41
CA MET A 1 4.43 -28.81 9.71
C MET A 1 4.22 -27.37 10.15
N SER A 2 5.29 -26.72 10.49
CA SER A 2 5.26 -25.31 10.82
C SER A 2 5.70 -24.50 9.62
N SER A 3 4.87 -23.58 9.19
CA SER A 3 5.17 -22.68 8.08
C SER A 3 4.58 -21.31 8.33
N VAL A 4 5.11 -20.30 7.66
CA VAL A 4 4.58 -18.95 7.68
C VAL A 4 4.48 -18.43 6.25
N ASN A 5 3.38 -17.77 5.95
CA ASN A 5 3.20 -17.04 4.71
C ASN A 5 2.51 -15.72 5.06
N LYS A 6 3.30 -14.68 5.19
CA LYS A 6 2.81 -13.37 5.61
C LYS A 6 3.52 -12.27 4.85
N VAL A 7 2.74 -11.32 4.39
CA VAL A 7 3.22 -10.12 3.72
C VAL A 7 2.69 -8.90 4.46
N ILE A 8 3.56 -7.96 4.73
CA ILE A 8 3.23 -6.68 5.32
C ILE A 8 3.65 -5.59 4.34
N LEU A 9 2.71 -4.72 3.97
CA LEU A 9 2.96 -3.62 3.05
C LEU A 9 2.45 -2.31 3.63
N ILE A 10 3.21 -1.26 3.43
CA ILE A 10 2.76 0.13 3.56
C ILE A 10 3.08 0.82 2.25
N GLY A 11 2.09 1.38 1.62
CA GLY A 11 2.27 2.08 0.36
C GLY A 11 1.02 2.84 -0.06
N ASN A 12 1.07 3.38 -1.24
CA ASN A 12 0.00 4.20 -1.79
C ASN A 12 -0.71 3.49 -2.94
N LEU A 13 -2.03 3.66 -3.02
CA LEU A 13 -2.80 3.11 -4.12
C LEU A 13 -2.47 3.84 -5.42
N GLY A 14 -2.25 3.06 -6.48
CA GLY A 14 -1.98 3.60 -7.81
C GLY A 14 -3.22 4.04 -8.56
N ARG A 15 -4.37 3.51 -8.20
CA ARG A 15 -5.69 3.82 -8.77
C ARG A 15 -6.78 3.48 -7.76
N ASP A 16 -8.01 3.89 -8.06
CA ASP A 16 -9.15 3.55 -7.25
C ASP A 16 -9.35 2.03 -7.19
N PRO A 17 -9.73 1.47 -6.03
CA PRO A 17 -10.00 0.05 -5.92
C PRO A 17 -11.15 -0.39 -6.81
N GLU A 18 -11.00 -1.54 -7.43
CA GLU A 18 -12.08 -2.21 -8.15
C GLU A 18 -12.82 -3.14 -7.19
N ILE A 19 -14.12 -2.96 -7.08
CA ILE A 19 -14.96 -3.74 -6.17
C ILE A 19 -15.83 -4.70 -6.97
N ARG A 20 -15.76 -5.95 -6.60
CA ARG A 20 -16.63 -7.02 -7.13
C ARG A 20 -17.38 -7.68 -5.98
N TYR A 21 -18.43 -8.36 -6.29
CA TYR A 21 -19.22 -9.10 -5.33
C TYR A 21 -19.29 -10.58 -5.73
N THR A 22 -19.15 -11.47 -4.76
CA THR A 22 -19.38 -12.90 -4.96
C THR A 22 -20.86 -13.17 -5.14
N GLN A 23 -21.21 -14.38 -5.57
CA GLN A 23 -22.60 -14.83 -5.66
C GLN A 23 -23.33 -14.73 -4.32
N GLY A 24 -22.61 -14.89 -3.21
CA GLY A 24 -23.15 -14.72 -1.86
C GLY A 24 -23.24 -13.26 -1.41
N GLY A 25 -22.88 -12.28 -2.25
CA GLY A 25 -22.94 -10.87 -1.93
C GLY A 25 -21.75 -10.34 -1.13
N GLU A 26 -20.69 -11.11 -0.96
CA GLU A 26 -19.48 -10.64 -0.28
C GLU A 26 -18.64 -9.76 -1.20
N PRO A 27 -18.16 -8.61 -0.71
CA PRO A 27 -17.31 -7.75 -1.51
C PRO A 27 -15.88 -8.31 -1.63
N ILE A 28 -15.30 -8.11 -2.79
CA ILE A 28 -13.89 -8.36 -3.08
C ILE A 28 -13.31 -7.07 -3.65
N ALA A 29 -12.26 -6.55 -3.03
CA ALA A 29 -11.58 -5.38 -3.51
C ALA A 29 -10.25 -5.76 -4.15
N ASN A 30 -9.99 -5.24 -5.33
CA ASN A 30 -8.74 -5.41 -6.05
C ASN A 30 -8.10 -4.04 -6.29
N PHE A 31 -6.85 -3.91 -5.93
CA PHE A 31 -6.09 -2.68 -6.15
C PHE A 31 -4.59 -2.96 -6.19
N SER A 32 -3.83 -1.96 -6.58
CA SER A 32 -2.38 -2.00 -6.58
C SER A 32 -1.82 -1.02 -5.57
N VAL A 33 -0.78 -1.45 -4.87
CA VAL A 33 -0.07 -0.63 -3.89
C VAL A 33 1.36 -0.45 -4.35
N ALA A 34 1.83 0.79 -4.37
CA ALA A 34 3.20 1.14 -4.70
C ALA A 34 4.04 1.24 -3.43
N THR A 35 5.17 0.55 -3.44
CA THR A 35 6.22 0.75 -2.45
C THR A 35 7.45 1.33 -3.13
N ASN A 36 8.03 2.36 -2.55
CA ASN A 36 9.16 3.06 -3.11
C ASN A 36 10.41 2.80 -2.28
N GLU A 37 11.49 2.49 -2.96
CA GLU A 37 12.79 2.36 -2.37
C GLU A 37 13.74 3.36 -3.01
N ALA A 38 14.61 3.94 -2.20
CA ALA A 38 15.65 4.82 -2.68
C ALA A 38 16.97 4.46 -2.01
N TRP A 39 18.03 4.40 -2.79
CA TRP A 39 19.37 4.10 -2.27
C TRP A 39 20.42 4.85 -3.09
N THR A 40 21.60 4.93 -2.55
CA THR A 40 22.77 5.46 -3.25
C THR A 40 23.65 4.30 -3.68
N ASP A 41 23.98 4.23 -4.97
CA ASP A 41 24.82 3.18 -5.52
C ASP A 41 26.31 3.42 -5.19
N LYS A 42 27.16 2.47 -5.59
CA LYS A 42 28.60 2.54 -5.33
C LYS A 42 29.30 3.73 -6.01
N SER A 43 28.70 4.25 -7.07
CA SER A 43 29.22 5.42 -7.78
C SER A 43 28.73 6.76 -7.22
N GLY A 44 27.95 6.74 -6.12
CA GLY A 44 27.41 7.92 -5.47
C GLY A 44 26.13 8.46 -6.10
N GLN A 45 25.53 7.74 -7.06
CA GLN A 45 24.28 8.12 -7.69
C GLN A 45 23.08 7.63 -6.90
N ARG A 46 22.08 8.49 -6.77
CA ARG A 46 20.81 8.12 -6.18
C ARG A 46 19.99 7.26 -7.14
N GLN A 47 19.56 6.13 -6.68
CA GLN A 47 18.68 5.23 -7.40
C GLN A 47 17.33 5.16 -6.71
N GLU A 48 16.28 5.01 -7.50
CA GLU A 48 14.91 4.85 -7.01
C GLU A 48 14.26 3.65 -7.70
N ARG A 49 13.43 2.95 -6.95
CA ARG A 49 12.68 1.82 -7.46
C ARG A 49 11.28 1.82 -6.87
N THR A 50 10.30 1.63 -7.74
CA THR A 50 8.90 1.45 -7.34
C THR A 50 8.47 0.03 -7.66
N GLU A 51 7.94 -0.65 -6.66
CA GLU A 51 7.31 -1.96 -6.84
C GLU A 51 5.81 -1.82 -6.73
N TRP A 52 5.10 -2.45 -7.64
CA TRP A 52 3.65 -2.48 -7.67
C TRP A 52 3.16 -3.84 -7.21
N HIS A 53 2.45 -3.85 -6.09
CA HIS A 53 1.91 -5.06 -5.50
C HIS A 53 0.42 -5.17 -5.81
N ARG A 54 0.01 -6.30 -6.35
CA ARG A 54 -1.40 -6.60 -6.55
C ARG A 54 -1.99 -7.11 -5.24
N VAL A 55 -3.10 -6.51 -4.83
CA VAL A 55 -3.75 -6.82 -3.56
C VAL A 55 -5.21 -7.19 -3.82
N GLU A 56 -5.64 -8.26 -3.19
CA GLU A 56 -7.01 -8.73 -3.21
C GLU A 56 -7.51 -8.87 -1.77
N VAL A 57 -8.56 -8.14 -1.45
CA VAL A 57 -9.13 -8.07 -0.09
C VAL A 57 -10.53 -8.63 -0.09
N PHE A 58 -10.83 -9.48 0.87
CA PHE A 58 -12.14 -10.15 1.01
C PHE A 58 -12.88 -9.70 2.27
N GLY A 59 -14.20 -9.76 2.22
CA GLY A 59 -15.07 -9.61 3.36
C GLY A 59 -15.15 -8.19 3.93
N LYS A 60 -15.16 -8.08 5.24
CA LYS A 60 -15.31 -6.77 5.92
C LYS A 60 -14.19 -5.80 5.59
N ALA A 61 -12.97 -6.28 5.45
CA ALA A 61 -11.86 -5.45 5.05
C ALA A 61 -12.06 -4.88 3.64
N ALA A 62 -12.69 -5.63 2.74
CA ALA A 62 -13.05 -5.13 1.41
C ALA A 62 -14.10 -4.01 1.47
N GLN A 63 -15.02 -4.05 2.42
CA GLN A 63 -15.96 -2.95 2.64
C GLN A 63 -15.24 -1.67 3.08
N VAL A 64 -14.26 -1.78 3.96
CA VAL A 64 -13.42 -0.64 4.38
C VAL A 64 -12.67 -0.06 3.20
N VAL A 65 -12.10 -0.90 2.35
CA VAL A 65 -11.43 -0.47 1.13
C VAL A 65 -12.40 0.27 0.21
N ARG A 66 -13.58 -0.31 -0.02
CA ARG A 66 -14.62 0.31 -0.85
C ARG A 66 -15.01 1.70 -0.37
N ASP A 67 -15.21 1.84 0.95
CA ASP A 67 -15.79 3.05 1.53
C ASP A 67 -14.76 4.16 1.74
N TYR A 68 -13.50 3.83 1.95
CA TYR A 68 -12.50 4.77 2.42
C TYR A 68 -11.24 4.88 1.57
N LEU A 69 -10.91 3.90 0.76
CA LEU A 69 -9.69 3.94 -0.05
C LEU A 69 -9.94 4.49 -1.45
N SER A 70 -9.02 5.31 -1.91
CA SER A 70 -9.02 5.88 -3.25
C SER A 70 -7.58 6.04 -3.75
N LYS A 71 -7.44 6.36 -5.02
CA LYS A 71 -6.14 6.63 -5.65
C LYS A 71 -5.29 7.58 -4.81
N GLY A 72 -4.03 7.24 -4.61
CA GLY A 72 -3.06 8.05 -3.90
C GLY A 72 -3.08 7.90 -2.38
N ARG A 73 -4.05 7.21 -1.85
CA ARG A 73 -4.18 7.02 -0.41
C ARG A 73 -3.16 6.03 0.12
N GLN A 74 -2.61 6.31 1.31
CA GLN A 74 -1.69 5.40 1.98
C GLN A 74 -2.44 4.36 2.79
N VAL A 75 -1.98 3.13 2.73
CA VAL A 75 -2.57 2.00 3.42
C VAL A 75 -1.51 1.08 4.00
N TYR A 76 -1.82 0.51 5.16
CA TYR A 76 -1.10 -0.60 5.76
C TYR A 76 -1.92 -1.88 5.56
N LEU A 77 -1.28 -2.94 5.08
CA LEU A 77 -1.95 -4.24 4.98
C LEU A 77 -1.06 -5.37 5.48
N GLU A 78 -1.74 -6.36 6.02
CA GLU A 78 -1.19 -7.68 6.33
C GLU A 78 -1.99 -8.74 5.59
N GLY A 79 -1.31 -9.57 4.85
CA GLY A 79 -1.93 -10.66 4.10
C GLY A 79 -0.96 -11.80 3.86
N SER A 80 -1.26 -12.61 2.88
CA SER A 80 -0.42 -13.73 2.46
C SER A 80 -0.17 -13.68 0.95
N LEU A 81 0.94 -14.23 0.52
CA LEU A 81 1.22 -14.39 -0.91
C LEU A 81 0.35 -15.49 -1.49
N ARG A 82 -0.19 -15.21 -2.67
CA ARG A 82 -0.92 -16.17 -3.49
C ARG A 82 -0.34 -16.19 -4.89
N TYR A 83 -0.23 -17.38 -5.42
CA TYR A 83 0.23 -17.65 -6.77
C TYR A 83 -0.92 -18.28 -7.53
N ASP A 84 -1.39 -17.58 -8.56
CA ASP A 84 -2.46 -18.08 -9.42
C ASP A 84 -1.88 -18.44 -10.80
N GLU A 85 -2.14 -19.64 -11.25
CA GLU A 85 -1.87 -20.05 -12.62
C GLU A 85 -3.13 -19.89 -13.47
N TRP A 86 -2.96 -19.34 -14.66
CA TRP A 86 -4.01 -19.22 -15.64
C TRP A 86 -3.46 -19.39 -17.05
N THR A 87 -4.33 -19.77 -17.95
CA THR A 87 -3.97 -19.95 -19.36
C THR A 87 -4.48 -18.75 -20.15
N ASP A 88 -3.59 -18.10 -20.91
CA ASP A 88 -3.97 -16.99 -21.77
C ASP A 88 -4.66 -17.47 -23.05
N LYS A 89 -5.09 -16.52 -23.90
CA LYS A 89 -5.76 -16.82 -25.17
C LYS A 89 -4.91 -17.61 -26.17
N ASP A 90 -3.59 -17.54 -26.01
CA ASP A 90 -2.63 -18.24 -26.89
C ASP A 90 -2.27 -19.62 -26.37
N GLY A 91 -2.86 -20.06 -25.26
CA GLY A 91 -2.59 -21.36 -24.64
C GLY A 91 -1.36 -21.39 -23.75
N ASN A 92 -0.74 -20.24 -23.47
CA ASN A 92 0.42 -20.14 -22.60
C ASN A 92 0.00 -20.11 -21.13
N LYS A 93 0.70 -20.85 -20.30
CA LYS A 93 0.53 -20.77 -18.85
C LYS A 93 1.13 -19.48 -18.31
N ARG A 94 0.34 -18.74 -17.57
CA ARG A 94 0.73 -17.49 -16.91
C ARG A 94 0.60 -17.64 -15.41
N ASN A 95 1.51 -17.00 -14.69
CA ASN A 95 1.48 -16.92 -13.24
C ASN A 95 1.25 -15.49 -12.81
N THR A 96 0.37 -15.30 -11.85
CA THR A 96 0.15 -14.02 -11.20
C THR A 96 0.40 -14.17 -9.72
N THR A 97 1.24 -13.31 -9.17
CA THR A 97 1.49 -13.23 -7.74
C THR A 97 0.71 -12.06 -7.17
N LYS A 98 -0.03 -12.31 -6.11
CA LYS A 98 -0.80 -11.27 -5.42
C LYS A 98 -0.76 -11.46 -3.91
N VAL A 99 -1.08 -10.40 -3.20
CA VAL A 99 -1.25 -10.40 -1.75
C VAL A 99 -2.73 -10.56 -1.47
N ARG A 100 -3.10 -11.59 -0.76
CA ARG A 100 -4.48 -11.83 -0.34
C ARG A 100 -4.66 -11.43 1.11
N VAL A 101 -5.61 -10.54 1.34
CA VAL A 101 -6.04 -10.12 2.68
C VAL A 101 -7.37 -10.79 2.97
N SER A 102 -7.34 -11.86 3.75
CA SER A 102 -8.50 -12.68 4.05
C SER A 102 -8.26 -13.51 5.31
N GLY A 103 -9.28 -13.62 6.15
CA GLY A 103 -9.26 -14.47 7.32
C GLY A 103 -8.45 -13.94 8.50
N PRO A 104 -8.26 -14.78 9.52
CA PRO A 104 -7.52 -14.43 10.72
C PRO A 104 -6.07 -14.05 10.42
N GLY A 105 -5.56 -13.03 11.10
CA GLY A 105 -4.19 -12.54 10.88
C GLY A 105 -4.04 -11.61 9.69
N SER A 106 -5.11 -11.34 8.98
CA SER A 106 -5.14 -10.35 7.90
C SER A 106 -5.69 -9.03 8.38
N ARG A 107 -5.20 -7.93 7.81
CA ARG A 107 -5.53 -6.61 8.32
C ARG A 107 -5.37 -5.54 7.26
N VAL A 108 -6.27 -4.54 7.28
CA VAL A 108 -6.16 -3.31 6.51
C VAL A 108 -6.30 -2.15 7.47
N VAL A 109 -5.34 -1.24 7.46
CA VAL A 109 -5.35 -0.02 8.27
C VAL A 109 -5.12 1.17 7.37
N LEU A 110 -6.00 2.14 7.46
CA LEU A 110 -5.87 3.38 6.73
C LEU A 110 -4.81 4.27 7.38
N LEU A 111 -3.84 4.68 6.59
CA LEU A 111 -2.77 5.58 7.02
C LEU A 111 -2.86 6.91 6.28
N GLY A 112 -2.08 7.88 6.72
CA GLY A 112 -2.06 9.18 6.10
C GLY A 112 -3.40 9.90 6.15
N GLY A 113 -4.14 9.69 7.15
CA GLY A 113 -5.58 9.80 7.38
C GLY A 113 -6.31 11.06 7.04
N ARG A 114 -5.74 11.99 6.37
CA ARG A 114 -6.50 13.12 5.86
C ARG A 114 -6.40 13.14 4.37
N GLY A 115 -7.24 12.31 3.75
CA GLY A 115 -7.60 12.55 2.39
C GLY A 115 -8.05 13.99 2.24
N GLU A 116 -7.72 14.58 1.14
CA GLU A 116 -8.17 15.88 0.71
C GLU A 116 -9.71 15.92 0.67
N GLY A 117 -10.33 16.17 1.71
CA GLY A 117 -11.79 16.20 1.80
C GLY A 117 -12.27 16.46 3.21
N GLY A 118 -11.35 16.35 4.14
CA GLY A 118 -11.57 16.72 5.51
C GLY A 118 -10.94 18.08 5.80
N GLY A 119 -11.28 19.08 5.02
CA GLY A 119 -11.04 20.44 5.42
C GLY A 119 -11.85 20.76 6.66
N GLY A 120 -11.43 20.24 7.80
CA GLY A 120 -11.81 20.89 9.03
C GLY A 120 -11.29 22.31 8.97
N PRO A 121 -12.03 23.29 9.47
CA PRO A 121 -11.53 24.64 9.46
C PRO A 121 -10.16 24.61 10.15
N ARG A 122 -9.14 24.86 9.40
CA ARG A 122 -7.92 25.38 9.98
C ARG A 122 -8.40 26.62 10.71
N ARG A 123 -8.57 26.54 12.00
CA ARG A 123 -8.49 27.73 12.78
C ARG A 123 -7.14 28.30 12.43
N GLY A 124 -7.18 29.33 11.64
CA GLY A 124 -6.04 30.17 11.45
C GLY A 124 -5.66 30.67 12.85
N GLY A 125 -4.81 29.93 13.51
CA GLY A 125 -3.97 30.49 14.50
C GLY A 125 -3.09 31.45 13.71
N ALA A 126 -3.48 32.68 13.72
CA ALA A 126 -2.61 33.76 13.36
C ALA A 126 -1.32 33.55 14.16
N ASP A 127 -0.21 33.79 13.53
CA ASP A 127 1.15 33.68 14.00
C ASP A 127 1.80 32.34 13.72
N ALA A 128 1.81 31.99 12.45
CA ALA A 128 2.93 31.26 11.94
C ALA A 128 4.01 32.27 11.55
N THR A 129 4.59 32.90 12.52
CA THR A 129 5.87 33.57 12.36
C THR A 129 7.04 32.60 12.46
N ASP A 130 6.72 31.33 12.55
CA ASP A 130 7.72 30.32 12.39
C ASP A 130 7.75 29.93 10.93
N GLY A 131 8.77 30.38 10.25
CA GLY A 131 9.22 29.80 9.01
C GLY A 131 9.36 28.28 9.19
N PRO A 132 9.42 27.53 8.11
CA PRO A 132 9.58 26.10 8.19
C PRO A 132 10.74 25.77 9.13
N PRO A 133 10.56 24.81 10.04
CA PRO A 133 11.65 24.39 10.87
C PRO A 133 12.84 24.10 9.94
N PRO A 134 14.03 24.52 10.33
CA PRO A 134 15.19 24.18 9.52
C PRO A 134 15.11 22.69 9.26
N ALA A 135 15.12 22.32 8.01
CA ALA A 135 15.32 20.94 7.66
C ALA A 135 16.57 20.51 8.41
N ASP A 136 16.39 19.65 9.39
CA ASP A 136 17.52 18.97 9.98
C ASP A 136 18.14 18.17 8.87
N ASP A 137 19.03 18.82 8.17
CA ASP A 137 19.87 18.21 7.16
C ASP A 137 20.90 17.36 7.90
N HIS A 138 20.38 16.34 8.57
CA HIS A 138 21.22 15.28 9.06
C HIS A 138 21.58 14.43 7.84
N PRO A 139 22.83 14.46 7.43
CA PRO A 139 23.24 13.49 6.44
C PRO A 139 22.93 12.13 7.01
N VAL A 140 22.05 11.43 6.34
CA VAL A 140 21.77 10.03 6.65
C VAL A 140 23.09 9.32 6.48
N THR A 141 23.72 8.97 7.58
CA THR A 141 24.92 8.16 7.56
C THR A 141 24.54 6.72 7.26
N ASP A 142 25.42 6.01 6.62
CA ASP A 142 25.20 4.60 6.26
C ASP A 142 24.79 3.70 7.46
N ASP A 143 24.94 4.22 8.67
CA ASP A 143 24.56 3.52 9.90
C ASP A 143 23.06 3.60 10.21
N ASP A 144 22.31 4.47 9.51
CA ASP A 144 20.89 4.67 9.75
C ASP A 144 19.99 3.83 8.83
N VAL A 145 20.57 2.99 8.00
CA VAL A 145 19.81 2.08 7.14
C VAL A 145 19.65 0.74 7.83
N PRO A 146 18.47 0.42 8.38
CA PRO A 146 18.22 -0.92 8.87
C PRO A 146 18.14 -1.88 7.67
N PHE A 147 18.95 -2.87 7.69
CA PHE A 147 18.85 -3.99 6.77
C PHE A 147 17.88 -5.03 7.27
#